data_c985291eb53130febf66b752719564f1
#
_entry.id   c985291eb53130febf66b752719564f1
#
_cell.length_a   1.000
_cell.length_b   1.000
_cell.length_c   1.000
_cell.angle_alpha   90.00
_cell.angle_beta   90.00
_cell.angle_gamma   90.00
#
_symmetry.space_group_name_H-M   'P 1'
#
loop_
_entity.id
_entity.type
_entity.pdbx_description
1 polymer ?
#
loop_
_entity_poly.entity_id
_entity_poly.type
_entity_poly.pdbx_seq_one_letter_code
_entity_poly.pdbx_strand_id
1 'polypeptide(L)'
;LKQIDLHKLSDFPKNKMGKILGYDNDYLKMPNKIIEMGLLPETIFRILYQAPFNGPMYVEFGEEKSRIALRKEEGEYIIVEELN
;
A
#
# COMPACT_ATOMS: atom_id res chain seq x y z
N LEU A 1 -23.05 13.53 -1.72
CA LEU A 1 -21.62 13.54 -1.95
C LEU A 1 -21.00 12.25 -1.42
N LYS A 2 -20.27 11.58 -2.27
CA LYS A 2 -19.62 10.35 -1.88
C LYS A 2 -18.32 10.69 -1.13
N GLN A 3 -18.21 10.22 0.08
CA GLN A 3 -17.00 10.39 0.86
C GLN A 3 -16.03 9.26 0.53
N ILE A 4 -14.80 9.62 0.22
CA ILE A 4 -13.74 8.64 -0.02
C ILE A 4 -12.92 8.53 1.25
N ASP A 5 -12.84 7.31 1.79
CA ASP A 5 -12.00 7.04 2.96
C ASP A 5 -10.58 6.80 2.48
N LEU A 6 -9.72 7.78 2.72
CA LEU A 6 -8.31 7.65 2.39
C LEU A 6 -7.56 7.03 3.56
N HIS A 7 -6.68 6.10 3.25
CA HIS A 7 -5.83 5.43 4.23
C HIS A 7 -4.39 5.49 3.76
N LYS A 8 -3.48 5.34 4.70
CA LYS A 8 -2.11 5.00 4.35
C LYS A 8 -2.01 3.49 4.28
N LEU A 9 -1.18 2.99 3.38
CA LEU A 9 -1.01 1.54 3.24
C LEU A 9 -0.64 0.90 4.58
N SER A 10 0.18 1.59 5.38
CA SER A 10 0.62 1.11 6.68
C SER A 10 -0.52 0.86 7.67
N ASP A 11 -1.65 1.51 7.47
CA ASP A 11 -2.82 1.39 8.35
C ASP A 11 -3.97 0.61 7.71
N PHE A 12 -3.76 0.08 6.52
CA PHE A 12 -4.82 -0.60 5.79
C PHE A 12 -5.07 -1.99 6.38
N PRO A 13 -6.34 -2.42 6.50
CA PRO A 13 -6.65 -3.71 7.09
C PRO A 13 -6.21 -4.89 6.23
N LYS A 14 -5.86 -5.98 6.90
CA LYS A 14 -5.46 -7.22 6.26
C LYS A 14 -6.66 -7.87 5.54
N ASN A 15 -6.37 -8.53 4.41
CA ASN A 15 -7.33 -9.32 3.65
C ASN A 15 -8.44 -8.52 2.96
N LYS A 16 -8.33 -7.22 2.89
CA LYS A 16 -9.23 -6.39 2.10
C LYS A 16 -8.51 -5.90 0.86
N MET A 17 -9.27 -5.70 -0.21
CA MET A 17 -8.71 -5.17 -1.43
C MET A 17 -8.71 -3.65 -1.40
N GLY A 18 -7.64 -3.08 -1.91
CA GLY A 18 -7.52 -1.64 -2.02
C GLY A 18 -6.90 -1.24 -3.35
N LYS A 19 -6.89 0.05 -3.59
CA LYS A 19 -6.27 0.63 -4.77
C LYS A 19 -5.32 1.73 -4.35
N ILE A 20 -4.13 1.75 -4.93
CA ILE A 20 -3.16 2.80 -4.68
C ILE A 20 -3.61 4.05 -5.42
N LEU A 21 -3.73 5.17 -4.71
CA LEU A 21 -4.13 6.44 -5.27
C LEU A 21 -2.95 7.34 -5.59
N GLY A 22 -1.92 7.28 -4.78
CA GLY A 22 -0.75 8.14 -4.94
C GLY A 22 0.15 8.06 -3.72
N TYR A 23 0.90 9.13 -3.51
CA TYR A 23 1.89 9.17 -2.46
C TYR A 23 1.71 10.41 -1.58
N ASP A 24 2.25 10.32 -0.37
CA ASP A 24 2.24 11.40 0.59
C ASP A 24 3.03 12.61 0.07
N ASN A 25 2.81 13.78 0.69
CA ASN A 25 3.51 15.02 0.33
C ASN A 25 5.02 14.90 0.44
N ASP A 26 5.52 14.01 1.27
CA ASP A 26 6.95 13.79 1.43
C ASP A 26 7.48 12.71 0.49
N TYR A 27 6.82 12.50 -0.64
CA TYR A 27 7.17 11.42 -1.55
C TYR A 27 8.62 11.46 -2.05
N LEU A 28 9.27 12.63 -1.98
CA LEU A 28 10.68 12.74 -2.36
C LEU A 28 11.61 11.96 -1.43
N LYS A 29 11.15 11.67 -0.21
CA LYS A 29 11.89 10.85 0.75
C LYS A 29 11.55 9.37 0.64
N MET A 30 10.56 9.04 -0.19
CA MET A 30 10.11 7.67 -0.34
C MET A 30 11.18 6.83 -1.03
N PRO A 31 11.42 5.60 -0.53
CA PRO A 31 12.38 4.73 -1.20
C PRO A 31 11.98 4.45 -2.64
N ASN A 32 12.95 4.52 -3.55
CA ASN A 32 12.70 4.29 -4.97
C ASN A 32 12.14 2.91 -5.26
N LYS A 33 12.42 1.94 -4.40
CA LYS A 33 11.97 0.57 -4.61
C LYS A 33 10.45 0.46 -4.71
N ILE A 34 9.70 1.36 -4.07
CA ILE A 34 8.24 1.34 -4.09
C ILE A 34 7.74 1.49 -5.53
N ILE A 35 8.28 2.46 -6.25
CA ILE A 35 7.92 2.70 -7.65
C ILE A 35 8.53 1.62 -8.55
N GLU A 36 9.80 1.29 -8.32
CA GLU A 36 10.50 0.31 -9.14
C GLU A 36 9.86 -1.07 -9.10
N MET A 37 9.26 -1.43 -7.98
CA MET A 37 8.59 -2.72 -7.86
C MET A 37 7.16 -2.74 -8.36
N GLY A 38 6.63 -1.58 -8.76
CA GLY A 38 5.32 -1.53 -9.38
C GLY A 38 4.16 -1.11 -8.49
N LEU A 39 4.44 -0.54 -7.32
CA LEU A 39 3.39 -0.03 -6.45
C LEU A 39 2.96 1.36 -6.92
N LEU A 40 2.38 1.41 -8.11
CA LEU A 40 2.02 2.63 -8.81
C LEU A 40 0.56 3.01 -8.59
N PRO A 41 0.20 4.28 -8.81
CA PRO A 41 -1.21 4.68 -8.76
C PRO A 41 -2.07 3.80 -9.66
N GLU A 42 -3.29 3.54 -9.24
CA GLU A 42 -4.28 2.67 -9.88
C GLU A 42 -4.02 1.18 -9.71
N THR A 43 -2.95 0.78 -9.04
CA THR A 43 -2.66 -0.63 -8.79
C THR A 43 -3.56 -1.17 -7.68
N ILE A 44 -4.16 -2.33 -7.93
CA ILE A 44 -4.98 -3.05 -6.96
C ILE A 44 -4.07 -3.90 -6.09
N PHE A 45 -4.34 -3.94 -4.80
CA PHE A 45 -3.51 -4.69 -3.86
C PHE A 45 -4.33 -5.33 -2.76
N ARG A 46 -3.70 -6.23 -2.04
CA ARG A 46 -4.24 -6.86 -0.83
C ARG A 46 -3.10 -7.10 0.14
N ILE A 47 -3.30 -6.79 1.42
CA ILE A 47 -2.32 -7.11 2.44
C ILE A 47 -2.58 -8.54 2.92
N LEU A 48 -1.61 -9.42 2.69
CA LEU A 48 -1.74 -10.82 3.03
C LEU A 48 -1.41 -11.10 4.50
N TYR A 49 -0.45 -10.35 5.04
CA TYR A 49 0.06 -10.61 6.37
C TYR A 49 0.73 -9.36 6.93
N GLN A 50 0.54 -9.16 8.21
CA GLN A 50 1.18 -8.08 8.96
C GLN A 50 1.96 -8.71 10.09
N ALA A 51 3.28 -8.61 10.07
CA ALA A 51 4.09 -9.15 11.14
C ALA A 51 3.88 -8.38 12.44
N PRO A 52 3.96 -9.05 13.60
CA PRO A 52 3.75 -8.39 14.88
C PRO A 52 4.86 -7.39 15.21
N PHE A 53 4.61 -6.55 16.20
CA PHE A 53 5.58 -5.57 16.71
C PHE A 53 6.05 -4.60 15.63
N ASN A 54 5.10 -4.10 14.82
CA ASN A 54 5.37 -3.18 13.71
C ASN A 54 6.36 -3.75 12.69
N GLY A 55 6.36 -5.08 12.54
CA GLY A 55 7.17 -5.74 11.54
C GLY A 55 6.65 -5.50 10.12
N PRO A 56 7.28 -6.14 9.13
CA PRO A 56 6.91 -5.89 7.73
C PRO A 56 5.54 -6.41 7.38
N MET A 57 4.97 -5.79 6.34
CA MET A 57 3.72 -6.22 5.73
C MET A 57 4.04 -6.97 4.45
N TYR A 58 3.28 -8.03 4.19
CA TYR A 58 3.39 -8.77 2.93
C TYR A 58 2.22 -8.39 2.07
N VAL A 59 2.49 -7.80 0.92
CA VAL A 59 1.49 -7.19 0.04
C VAL A 59 1.50 -7.90 -1.31
N GLU A 60 0.30 -8.31 -1.75
CA GLU A 60 0.09 -8.83 -3.10
C GLU A 60 -0.51 -7.72 -3.94
N PHE A 61 0.01 -7.50 -5.13
CA PHE A 61 -0.44 -6.38 -5.95
C PHE A 61 -0.31 -6.66 -7.43
N GLY A 62 -1.13 -5.92 -8.20
CA GLY A 62 -1.10 -6.00 -9.65
C GLY A 62 -1.82 -7.20 -10.22
N GLU A 63 -1.95 -7.23 -11.55
CA GLU A 63 -2.64 -8.31 -12.23
C GLU A 63 -1.91 -9.63 -12.14
N GLU A 64 -0.59 -9.59 -12.08
CA GLU A 64 0.25 -10.79 -11.97
C GLU A 64 0.36 -11.29 -10.54
N LYS A 65 -0.27 -10.61 -9.59
CA LYS A 65 -0.24 -10.95 -8.17
C LYS A 65 1.18 -11.08 -7.65
N SER A 66 1.98 -10.06 -7.95
CA SER A 66 3.33 -9.95 -7.41
C SER A 66 3.26 -9.77 -5.90
N ARG A 67 4.29 -10.20 -5.19
CA ARG A 67 4.35 -10.09 -3.74
C ARG A 67 5.60 -9.38 -3.30
N ILE A 68 5.45 -8.53 -2.28
CA ILE A 68 6.56 -7.75 -1.73
C ILE A 68 6.40 -7.63 -0.23
N ALA A 69 7.53 -7.58 0.48
CA ALA A 69 7.53 -7.25 1.89
C ALA A 69 7.87 -5.76 2.02
N LEU A 70 7.00 -5.01 2.69
CA LEU A 70 7.19 -3.59 2.94
C LEU A 70 7.32 -3.34 4.43
N ARG A 71 8.25 -2.49 4.81
CA ARG A 71 8.33 -2.01 6.18
C ARG A 71 7.17 -1.05 6.43
N LYS A 72 6.76 -0.95 7.68
CA LYS A 72 5.65 -0.08 8.04
C LYS A 72 5.91 1.37 7.61
N GLU A 73 7.11 1.86 7.85
CA GLU A 73 7.48 3.24 7.48
C GLU A 73 7.47 3.45 5.97
N GLU A 74 7.69 2.40 5.18
CA GLU A 74 7.57 2.50 3.73
C GLU A 74 6.11 2.63 3.30
N GLY A 75 5.23 1.89 3.96
CA GLY A 75 3.81 1.97 3.68
C GLY A 75 3.17 3.30 4.04
N GLU A 76 3.82 4.08 4.90
CA GLU A 76 3.31 5.39 5.29
C GLU A 76 3.35 6.40 4.15
N TYR A 77 4.15 6.16 3.13
CA TYR A 77 4.22 7.04 1.96
C TYR A 77 3.12 6.79 0.94
N ILE A 78 2.39 5.70 1.06
CA ILE A 78 1.46 5.26 0.03
C ILE A 78 0.03 5.52 0.47
N ILE A 79 -0.71 6.29 -0.34
CA ILE A 79 -2.10 6.64 -0.05
C ILE A 79 -3.00 5.70 -0.85
N VAL A 80 -3.96 5.09 -0.17
CA VAL A 80 -4.81 4.06 -0.75
C VAL A 80 -6.27 4.29 -0.40
N GLU A 81 -7.16 3.63 -1.14
CA GLU A 81 -8.59 3.55 -0.79
C GLU A 81 -9.03 2.10 -0.78
N GLU A 82 -10.07 1.82 0.01
CA GLU A 82 -10.65 0.49 0.04
C GLU A 82 -11.57 0.30 -1.15
N LEU A 83 -11.51 -0.89 -1.75
CA LEU A 83 -12.42 -1.28 -2.82
C LEU A 83 -13.52 -2.16 -2.24
N ASN A 84 -14.73 -1.87 -2.65
CA ASN A 84 -15.90 -2.66 -2.22
C ASN A 84 -16.26 -3.68 -3.28
#